data_e78c4dbec97229d763d5e1a1f00fa3bd
#
_entry.id   e78c4dbec97229d763d5e1a1f00fa3bd
#
_cell.length_a   1.000
_cell.length_b   1.000
_cell.length_c   1.000
_cell.angle_alpha   90.00
_cell.angle_beta   90.00
_cell.angle_gamma   90.00
#
_symmetry.space_group_name_H-M   'P 1'
#
loop_
_entity.id
_entity.type
_entity.pdbx_description
1 polymer ?
#
loop_
_entity_poly.entity_id
_entity_poly.type
_entity_poly.pdbx_seq_one_letter_code
_entity_poly.pdbx_strand_id
1 'polypeptide(L)'
;MFCSVLLSTLLVAHAQTVTWSGRSWKVTSGGMAGVALGDPANVTIDDHGYLHLRIVQQNGKWTAAELFTIENLGFGTYQWIVEGNVYAMDPVTVLGLFTYGPAHHIGSNAEDEIDIEFSQWNKTCHGCDADFTVYPATGHRKPKGVSAWEDNFQVTGGTVTTARMEWFADHIVFTLMNGVQPIRTVADVIKTETYTSDATNIPQIAAPVGINLWCFKQTPAHDQSVVIRKFEFVAH
;
A
#
# COMPACT_ATOMS: atom_id res chain seq x y z
N MET A 1 27.38 -13.56 49.19
CA MET A 1 26.48 -14.13 48.20
C MET A 1 25.54 -13.01 47.73
N PHE A 2 25.93 -12.28 46.65
CA PHE A 2 25.20 -11.14 46.12
C PHE A 2 24.26 -11.68 45.03
N CYS A 3 22.95 -11.57 45.24
CA CYS A 3 21.95 -11.92 44.24
C CYS A 3 21.72 -10.71 43.32
N SER A 4 22.26 -10.77 42.10
CA SER A 4 21.97 -9.78 41.07
C SER A 4 20.59 -10.04 40.48
N VAL A 5 19.66 -9.14 40.74
CA VAL A 5 18.35 -9.14 40.08
C VAL A 5 18.53 -8.49 38.72
N LEU A 6 18.47 -9.29 37.66
CA LEU A 6 18.35 -8.80 36.29
C LEU A 6 16.94 -8.21 36.09
N LEU A 7 16.85 -6.90 36.04
CA LEU A 7 15.63 -6.19 35.63
C LEU A 7 15.53 -6.30 34.10
N SER A 8 14.74 -7.24 33.61
CA SER A 8 14.36 -7.29 32.20
C SER A 8 13.36 -6.16 31.92
N THR A 9 13.82 -5.07 31.32
CA THR A 9 12.93 -4.05 30.77
C THR A 9 12.19 -4.66 29.58
N LEU A 10 10.91 -4.98 29.73
CA LEU A 10 10.03 -5.19 28.59
C LEU A 10 9.99 -3.88 27.78
N LEU A 11 10.62 -3.84 26.63
CA LEU A 11 10.35 -2.82 25.64
C LEU A 11 8.91 -3.04 25.14
N VAL A 12 7.97 -2.26 25.65
CA VAL A 12 6.65 -2.15 25.04
C VAL A 12 6.86 -1.41 23.71
N ALA A 13 6.75 -2.12 22.61
CA ALA A 13 6.76 -1.51 21.29
C ALA A 13 5.54 -0.57 21.21
N HIS A 14 5.79 0.73 21.38
CA HIS A 14 4.76 1.74 21.15
C HIS A 14 4.50 1.80 19.65
N ALA A 15 3.23 1.72 19.27
CA ALA A 15 2.83 1.95 17.89
C ALA A 15 3.29 3.37 17.48
N GLN A 16 4.22 3.45 16.54
CA GLN A 16 4.71 4.73 16.05
C GLN A 16 3.63 5.39 15.20
N THR A 17 3.36 6.67 15.49
CA THR A 17 2.49 7.51 14.67
C THR A 17 3.35 8.58 14.00
N VAL A 18 3.13 8.82 12.72
CA VAL A 18 3.77 9.89 11.95
C VAL A 18 2.70 10.81 11.35
N THR A 19 3.04 12.07 11.14
CA THR A 19 2.19 13.02 10.39
C THR A 19 2.80 13.20 9.01
N TRP A 20 2.04 12.85 7.97
CA TRP A 20 2.49 12.97 6.59
C TRP A 20 1.32 13.31 5.66
N SER A 21 1.57 14.15 4.65
CA SER A 21 0.54 14.64 3.70
C SER A 21 -0.71 15.18 4.41
N GLY A 22 -0.51 15.88 5.55
CA GLY A 22 -1.59 16.49 6.33
C GLY A 22 -2.45 15.51 7.14
N ARG A 23 -2.05 14.23 7.27
CA ARG A 23 -2.77 13.17 7.97
C ARG A 23 -1.90 12.47 8.99
N SER A 24 -2.56 11.85 9.98
CA SER A 24 -1.89 11.00 10.97
C SER A 24 -1.92 9.54 10.52
N TRP A 25 -0.74 8.90 10.58
CA TRP A 25 -0.54 7.54 10.15
C TRP A 25 0.03 6.70 11.27
N LYS A 26 -0.54 5.53 11.48
CA LYS A 26 -0.01 4.51 12.38
C LYS A 26 0.92 3.59 11.59
N VAL A 27 2.17 3.47 12.04
CA VAL A 27 3.16 2.58 11.43
C VAL A 27 3.06 1.19 12.06
N THR A 28 3.06 0.16 11.22
CA THR A 28 3.00 -1.23 11.65
C THR A 28 4.33 -1.69 12.24
N SER A 29 4.23 -2.43 13.36
CA SER A 29 5.35 -3.12 13.99
C SER A 29 4.99 -4.58 14.17
N GLY A 30 5.80 -5.50 13.66
CA GLY A 30 5.56 -6.94 13.76
C GLY A 30 4.88 -7.54 12.55
N GLY A 31 3.81 -8.32 12.73
CA GLY A 31 3.14 -9.02 11.64
C GLY A 31 2.51 -8.07 10.63
N MET A 32 2.76 -8.34 9.34
CA MET A 32 2.16 -7.68 8.20
C MET A 32 2.04 -8.68 7.04
N ALA A 33 1.62 -8.25 5.87
CA ALA A 33 1.62 -9.10 4.68
C ALA A 33 3.02 -9.65 4.35
N GLY A 34 3.06 -10.86 3.79
CA GLY A 34 4.30 -11.47 3.27
C GLY A 34 5.17 -12.14 4.32
N VAL A 35 6.48 -12.21 4.00
CA VAL A 35 7.47 -13.00 4.78
C VAL A 35 8.39 -12.16 5.66
N ALA A 36 8.38 -10.85 5.50
CA ALA A 36 9.13 -9.91 6.36
C ALA A 36 8.22 -9.36 7.48
N LEU A 37 8.83 -8.89 8.55
CA LEU A 37 8.09 -8.22 9.64
C LEU A 37 8.09 -6.72 9.43
N GLY A 38 7.01 -6.06 9.80
CA GLY A 38 6.95 -4.60 9.83
C GLY A 38 7.93 -4.02 10.87
N ASP A 39 8.73 -3.06 10.43
CA ASP A 39 9.63 -2.32 11.32
C ASP A 39 9.43 -0.82 11.11
N PRO A 40 9.02 -0.08 12.15
CA PRO A 40 8.84 1.37 12.05
C PRO A 40 10.08 2.13 11.55
N ALA A 41 11.28 1.61 11.75
CA ALA A 41 12.51 2.22 11.24
C ALA A 41 12.59 2.23 9.68
N ASN A 42 11.74 1.44 9.01
CA ASN A 42 11.65 1.40 7.56
C ASN A 42 10.69 2.45 6.97
N VAL A 43 10.04 3.24 7.83
CA VAL A 43 9.14 4.34 7.44
C VAL A 43 9.76 5.64 7.94
N THR A 44 10.22 6.49 7.03
CA THR A 44 10.83 7.78 7.38
C THR A 44 10.27 8.90 6.49
N ILE A 45 10.33 10.13 6.96
CA ILE A 45 9.95 11.32 6.21
C ILE A 45 11.19 12.21 6.11
N ASP A 46 11.54 12.63 4.90
CA ASP A 46 12.70 13.47 4.65
C ASP A 46 12.39 14.98 4.81
N ASP A 47 13.41 15.81 4.62
CA ASP A 47 13.30 17.28 4.75
C ASP A 47 12.43 17.93 3.65
N HIS A 48 12.13 17.19 2.58
CA HIS A 48 11.16 17.61 1.53
C HIS A 48 9.73 17.21 1.89
N GLY A 49 9.52 16.46 2.98
CA GLY A 49 8.24 15.92 3.38
C GLY A 49 7.84 14.67 2.59
N TYR A 50 8.79 13.98 1.94
CA TYR A 50 8.53 12.75 1.22
C TYR A 50 8.62 11.53 2.13
N LEU A 51 7.71 10.60 1.96
CA LEU A 51 7.67 9.34 2.68
C LEU A 51 8.59 8.32 2.01
N HIS A 52 9.54 7.79 2.76
CA HIS A 52 10.42 6.70 2.33
C HIS A 52 9.97 5.40 2.96
N LEU A 53 9.77 4.38 2.13
CA LEU A 53 9.49 3.01 2.53
C LEU A 53 10.66 2.12 2.14
N ARG A 54 11.04 1.19 3.02
CA ARG A 54 12.18 0.30 2.79
C ARG A 54 11.86 -1.15 3.15
N ILE A 55 12.50 -2.05 2.43
CA ILE A 55 12.71 -3.44 2.82
C ILE A 55 14.21 -3.61 3.01
N VAL A 56 14.64 -3.96 4.21
CA VAL A 56 16.05 -4.07 4.53
C VAL A 56 16.38 -5.34 5.31
N GLN A 57 17.60 -5.83 5.15
CA GLN A 57 18.10 -6.92 5.96
C GLN A 57 18.97 -6.37 7.09
N GLN A 58 18.55 -6.62 8.32
CA GLN A 58 19.30 -6.24 9.52
C GLN A 58 19.49 -7.47 10.43
N ASN A 59 20.74 -7.74 10.84
CA ASN A 59 21.07 -8.87 11.72
C ASN A 59 20.51 -10.22 11.22
N GLY A 60 20.56 -10.44 9.90
CA GLY A 60 20.06 -11.67 9.27
C GLY A 60 18.53 -11.78 9.16
N LYS A 61 17.79 -10.75 9.53
CA LYS A 61 16.33 -10.71 9.42
C LYS A 61 15.91 -9.63 8.42
N TRP A 62 14.92 -9.97 7.60
CA TRP A 62 14.29 -9.02 6.69
C TRP A 62 13.14 -8.31 7.39
N THR A 63 13.11 -7.00 7.25
CA THR A 63 12.04 -6.13 7.74
C THR A 63 11.50 -5.27 6.61
N ALA A 64 10.25 -4.87 6.70
CA ALA A 64 9.49 -4.19 5.67
C ALA A 64 8.74 -2.98 6.24
N ALA A 65 8.06 -2.23 5.39
CA ALA A 65 7.37 -1.01 5.77
C ALA A 65 5.85 -1.15 5.55
N GLU A 66 5.05 -0.70 6.51
CA GLU A 66 3.61 -0.57 6.36
C GLU A 66 3.07 0.52 7.30
N LEU A 67 2.13 1.31 6.79
CA LEU A 67 1.43 2.31 7.58
C LEU A 67 -0.02 2.47 7.12
N PHE A 68 -0.88 2.87 8.05
CA PHE A 68 -2.30 3.12 7.80
C PHE A 68 -2.72 4.48 8.33
N THR A 69 -3.65 5.16 7.64
CA THR A 69 -4.31 6.33 8.21
C THR A 69 -5.03 5.97 9.50
N ILE A 70 -5.04 6.89 10.47
CA ILE A 70 -5.84 6.71 11.70
C ILE A 70 -7.32 6.90 11.39
N GLU A 71 -7.63 7.78 10.46
CA GLU A 71 -8.99 8.03 9.98
C GLU A 71 -9.41 7.05 8.89
N ASN A 72 -10.69 6.76 8.81
CA ASN A 72 -11.29 6.03 7.71
C ASN A 72 -11.73 7.03 6.63
N LEU A 73 -11.40 6.72 5.37
CA LEU A 73 -11.82 7.47 4.21
C LEU A 73 -12.81 6.65 3.39
N GLY A 74 -13.84 7.30 2.86
CA GLY A 74 -14.91 6.68 2.08
C GLY A 74 -14.82 7.05 0.61
N PHE A 75 -15.99 7.16 -0.05
CA PHE A 75 -16.05 7.52 -1.46
C PHE A 75 -15.31 8.80 -1.75
N GLY A 76 -14.45 8.78 -2.77
CA GLY A 76 -13.58 9.90 -3.07
C GLY A 76 -12.49 9.56 -4.07
N THR A 77 -11.70 10.56 -4.38
CA THR A 77 -10.50 10.45 -5.20
C THR A 77 -9.28 10.34 -4.30
N TYR A 78 -8.55 9.26 -4.43
CA TYR A 78 -7.29 8.94 -3.74
C TYR A 78 -6.16 9.05 -4.76
N GLN A 79 -5.10 9.77 -4.41
CA GLN A 79 -3.97 9.91 -5.31
C GLN A 79 -2.65 9.83 -4.58
N TRP A 80 -1.74 9.05 -5.12
CA TRP A 80 -0.35 8.93 -4.66
C TRP A 80 0.61 9.36 -5.77
N ILE A 81 1.62 10.13 -5.41
CA ILE A 81 2.72 10.48 -6.30
C ILE A 81 3.92 9.65 -5.87
N VAL A 82 4.23 8.63 -6.66
CA VAL A 82 5.24 7.61 -6.37
C VAL A 82 6.50 7.92 -7.17
N GLU A 83 7.65 7.88 -6.53
CA GLU A 83 8.96 8.03 -7.16
C GLU A 83 9.79 6.76 -7.00
N GLY A 84 10.34 6.28 -8.08
CA GLY A 84 11.16 5.09 -8.17
C GLY A 84 10.81 4.25 -9.40
N ASN A 85 11.64 3.26 -9.66
CA ASN A 85 11.40 2.33 -10.77
C ASN A 85 10.44 1.22 -10.33
N VAL A 86 9.20 1.60 -9.95
CA VAL A 86 8.21 0.66 -9.42
C VAL A 86 7.81 -0.45 -10.41
N TYR A 87 8.03 -0.23 -11.70
CA TYR A 87 7.85 -1.23 -12.77
C TYR A 87 9.06 -2.16 -12.94
N ALA A 88 10.13 -1.99 -12.17
CA ALA A 88 11.37 -2.76 -12.27
C ALA A 88 11.96 -3.09 -10.88
N MET A 89 11.11 -3.23 -9.86
CA MET A 89 11.51 -3.68 -8.53
C MET A 89 11.94 -5.16 -8.57
N ASP A 90 12.58 -5.64 -7.51
CA ASP A 90 12.83 -7.08 -7.35
C ASP A 90 11.49 -7.84 -7.50
N PRO A 91 11.43 -8.94 -8.27
CA PRO A 91 10.20 -9.64 -8.57
C PRO A 91 9.35 -10.07 -7.37
N VAL A 92 9.93 -10.16 -6.18
CA VAL A 92 9.21 -10.52 -4.96
C VAL A 92 8.74 -9.29 -4.16
N THR A 93 9.12 -8.09 -4.60
CA THR A 93 8.74 -6.84 -3.94
C THR A 93 7.36 -6.40 -4.40
N VAL A 94 6.55 -5.98 -3.46
CA VAL A 94 5.22 -5.42 -3.69
C VAL A 94 5.13 -4.06 -3.02
N LEU A 95 4.76 -3.04 -3.79
CA LEU A 95 4.29 -1.76 -3.27
C LEU A 95 2.77 -1.74 -3.36
N GLY A 96 2.09 -1.73 -2.22
CA GLY A 96 0.64 -1.61 -2.15
C GLY A 96 0.19 -0.20 -1.78
N LEU A 97 -0.82 0.30 -2.50
CA LEU A 97 -1.53 1.56 -2.26
C LEU A 97 -3.01 1.19 -2.19
N PHE A 98 -3.59 1.19 -0.99
CA PHE A 98 -4.85 0.48 -0.83
C PHE A 98 -5.76 1.07 0.25
N THR A 99 -7.01 0.63 0.28
CA THR A 99 -7.89 0.73 1.44
C THR A 99 -8.01 -0.64 2.08
N TYR A 100 -8.21 -0.70 3.40
CA TYR A 100 -8.38 -1.97 4.08
C TYR A 100 -9.31 -1.83 5.29
N GLY A 101 -10.39 -2.59 5.31
CA GLY A 101 -11.45 -2.49 6.30
C GLY A 101 -11.34 -3.43 7.51
N PRO A 102 -10.24 -3.44 8.29
CA PRO A 102 -10.08 -4.33 9.43
C PRO A 102 -11.08 -4.06 10.55
N ALA A 103 -11.76 -2.92 10.51
CA ALA A 103 -12.73 -2.53 11.52
C ALA A 103 -13.99 -3.42 11.53
N HIS A 104 -14.25 -4.14 10.47
CA HIS A 104 -15.47 -4.95 10.37
C HIS A 104 -15.31 -6.36 10.94
N HIS A 105 -14.10 -6.81 11.22
CA HIS A 105 -13.76 -8.05 11.95
C HIS A 105 -14.57 -9.30 11.56
N ILE A 106 -15.16 -9.32 10.38
CA ILE A 106 -15.84 -10.50 9.87
C ILE A 106 -14.79 -11.42 9.25
N GLY A 107 -13.89 -11.84 10.10
CA GLY A 107 -13.22 -13.11 9.94
C GLY A 107 -12.09 -13.21 8.95
N SER A 108 -11.42 -12.22 8.56
CA SER A 108 -10.11 -12.31 7.90
C SER A 108 -9.94 -11.50 6.63
N ASN A 109 -8.81 -10.86 6.55
CA ASN A 109 -8.11 -10.45 5.33
C ASN A 109 -8.95 -10.10 4.12
N ALA A 110 -8.73 -8.91 3.58
CA ALA A 110 -9.29 -8.43 2.35
C ALA A 110 -10.80 -8.12 2.42
N GLU A 111 -11.22 -7.36 3.41
CA GLU A 111 -12.57 -6.79 3.49
C GLU A 111 -12.52 -5.29 3.23
N ASP A 112 -13.41 -4.81 2.37
CA ASP A 112 -13.46 -3.41 1.93
C ASP A 112 -12.11 -2.92 1.39
N GLU A 113 -11.36 -3.83 0.74
CA GLU A 113 -10.03 -3.59 0.20
C GLU A 113 -10.11 -3.26 -1.28
N ILE A 114 -9.43 -2.20 -1.65
CA ILE A 114 -9.27 -1.77 -3.05
C ILE A 114 -7.79 -1.45 -3.22
N ASP A 115 -7.14 -2.12 -4.17
CA ASP A 115 -5.69 -2.10 -4.32
C ASP A 115 -5.23 -1.53 -5.64
N ILE A 116 -4.17 -0.76 -5.58
CA ILE A 116 -3.21 -0.54 -6.66
C ILE A 116 -1.91 -1.16 -6.16
N GLU A 117 -1.45 -2.23 -6.79
CA GLU A 117 -0.21 -2.88 -6.41
C GLU A 117 0.80 -2.85 -7.57
N PHE A 118 2.03 -2.48 -7.25
CA PHE A 118 3.18 -2.59 -8.17
C PHE A 118 3.98 -3.81 -7.76
N SER A 119 3.97 -4.85 -8.61
CA SER A 119 4.64 -6.11 -8.35
C SER A 119 4.75 -6.99 -9.59
N GLN A 120 5.75 -7.85 -9.62
CA GLN A 120 5.86 -8.95 -10.56
C GLN A 120 5.38 -10.29 -9.95
N TRP A 121 4.89 -10.26 -8.72
CA TRP A 121 4.39 -11.44 -8.00
C TRP A 121 5.31 -12.65 -8.07
N ASN A 122 6.62 -12.43 -7.91
CA ASN A 122 7.64 -13.45 -8.10
C ASN A 122 7.58 -14.10 -9.49
N LYS A 123 7.28 -13.32 -10.52
CA LYS A 123 7.10 -13.75 -11.93
C LYS A 123 5.96 -14.75 -12.14
N THR A 124 4.98 -14.77 -11.23
CA THR A 124 3.81 -15.65 -11.37
C THR A 124 2.70 -15.05 -12.23
N CYS A 125 2.71 -13.74 -12.41
CA CYS A 125 1.84 -13.04 -13.34
C CYS A 125 2.56 -12.84 -14.67
N HIS A 126 2.57 -13.68 -15.56
CA HIS A 126 3.06 -13.69 -16.94
C HIS A 126 3.54 -12.35 -17.56
N GLY A 127 4.36 -11.58 -16.81
CA GLY A 127 4.95 -10.30 -17.25
C GLY A 127 4.26 -9.05 -16.72
N CYS A 128 3.41 -9.13 -15.72
CA CYS A 128 2.84 -7.95 -15.06
C CYS A 128 3.90 -7.22 -14.21
N ASP A 129 3.71 -5.91 -14.07
CA ASP A 129 4.44 -5.04 -13.16
C ASP A 129 3.50 -4.31 -12.21
N ALA A 130 2.19 -4.36 -12.47
CA ALA A 130 1.16 -3.81 -11.62
C ALA A 130 -0.19 -4.51 -11.81
N ASP A 131 -1.05 -4.41 -10.81
CA ASP A 131 -2.43 -4.85 -10.86
C ASP A 131 -3.36 -3.92 -10.07
N PHE A 132 -4.64 -3.98 -10.42
CA PHE A 132 -5.75 -3.37 -9.68
C PHE A 132 -6.67 -4.47 -9.20
N THR A 133 -6.91 -4.51 -7.89
CA THR A 133 -7.74 -5.54 -7.29
C THR A 133 -8.83 -4.93 -6.42
N VAL A 134 -10.02 -5.52 -6.45
CA VAL A 134 -11.14 -5.14 -5.61
C VAL A 134 -11.59 -6.37 -4.83
N TYR A 135 -11.65 -6.25 -3.52
CA TYR A 135 -12.22 -7.27 -2.66
C TYR A 135 -13.66 -6.88 -2.30
N PRO A 136 -14.59 -7.84 -2.32
CA PRO A 136 -16.00 -7.57 -2.09
C PRO A 136 -16.27 -6.92 -0.74
N ALA A 137 -17.34 -6.16 -0.68
CA ALA A 137 -17.85 -5.60 0.55
C ALA A 137 -18.17 -6.68 1.60
N THR A 138 -18.27 -6.25 2.84
CA THR A 138 -18.50 -7.08 4.04
C THR A 138 -19.62 -8.11 3.89
N GLY A 139 -19.46 -9.26 4.52
CA GLY A 139 -20.45 -10.34 4.59
C GLY A 139 -20.11 -11.58 3.79
N HIS A 140 -19.07 -11.56 2.99
CA HIS A 140 -18.56 -12.75 2.30
C HIS A 140 -17.58 -13.52 3.20
N ARG A 141 -17.86 -14.77 3.43
CA ARG A 141 -17.12 -15.63 4.38
C ARG A 141 -15.65 -15.89 4.00
N LYS A 142 -15.24 -15.53 2.81
CA LYS A 142 -13.86 -15.49 2.28
C LYS A 142 -13.92 -14.62 1.04
N PRO A 143 -13.78 -13.32 1.15
CA PRO A 143 -13.75 -12.47 -0.02
C PRO A 143 -12.60 -12.91 -0.92
N LYS A 144 -12.90 -13.08 -2.20
CA LYS A 144 -11.91 -13.31 -3.23
C LYS A 144 -11.76 -12.02 -3.99
N GLY A 145 -10.55 -11.50 -4.03
CA GLY A 145 -10.23 -10.35 -4.87
C GLY A 145 -10.57 -10.61 -6.33
N VAL A 146 -11.08 -9.60 -6.97
CA VAL A 146 -11.31 -9.57 -8.41
C VAL A 146 -10.28 -8.65 -9.00
N SER A 147 -9.35 -9.21 -9.80
CA SER A 147 -8.42 -8.41 -10.58
C SER A 147 -9.22 -7.65 -11.65
N ALA A 148 -9.23 -6.34 -11.55
CA ALA A 148 -9.81 -5.47 -12.57
C ALA A 148 -8.84 -5.30 -13.74
N TRP A 149 -7.53 -5.34 -13.46
CA TRP A 149 -6.47 -5.24 -14.45
C TRP A 149 -5.16 -5.78 -13.86
N GLU A 150 -4.38 -6.47 -14.71
CA GLU A 150 -3.05 -6.97 -14.42
C GLU A 150 -2.24 -6.96 -15.71
N ASP A 151 -1.15 -6.19 -15.78
CA ASP A 151 -0.30 -6.09 -16.98
C ASP A 151 1.03 -5.41 -16.65
N ASN A 152 1.90 -5.31 -17.65
CA ASN A 152 3.10 -4.50 -17.57
C ASN A 152 2.80 -3.04 -17.93
N PHE A 153 3.63 -2.15 -17.45
CA PHE A 153 3.58 -0.74 -17.80
C PHE A 153 4.98 -0.13 -17.83
N GLN A 154 5.10 1.03 -18.44
CA GLN A 154 6.34 1.80 -18.45
C GLN A 154 6.07 3.26 -18.15
N VAL A 155 6.89 3.82 -17.29
CA VAL A 155 6.93 5.25 -17.02
C VAL A 155 7.84 5.91 -18.06
N THR A 156 7.35 6.94 -18.72
CA THR A 156 8.10 7.71 -19.70
C THR A 156 8.46 9.09 -19.17
N GLY A 157 9.65 9.56 -19.48
CA GLY A 157 10.08 10.91 -19.09
C GLY A 157 10.55 11.05 -17.64
N GLY A 158 10.86 9.95 -16.96
CA GLY A 158 11.36 9.96 -15.59
C GLY A 158 10.98 8.73 -14.78
N THR A 159 11.05 8.85 -13.46
CA THR A 159 10.76 7.75 -12.51
C THR A 159 9.56 8.06 -11.61
N VAL A 160 8.73 9.04 -11.98
CA VAL A 160 7.57 9.43 -11.18
C VAL A 160 6.30 8.92 -11.82
N THR A 161 5.48 8.24 -11.04
CA THR A 161 4.16 7.76 -11.43
C THR A 161 3.11 8.39 -10.50
N THR A 162 2.04 8.93 -11.07
CA THR A 162 0.84 9.26 -10.31
C THR A 162 -0.12 8.10 -10.39
N ALA A 163 -0.41 7.47 -9.25
CA ALA A 163 -1.41 6.43 -9.10
C ALA A 163 -2.67 7.03 -8.50
N ARG A 164 -3.82 6.77 -9.10
CA ARG A 164 -5.12 7.30 -8.65
C ARG A 164 -6.17 6.21 -8.61
N MET A 165 -6.98 6.27 -7.58
CA MET A 165 -8.20 5.49 -7.41
C MET A 165 -9.35 6.45 -7.13
N GLU A 166 -10.43 6.35 -7.91
CA GLU A 166 -11.67 7.09 -7.69
C GLU A 166 -12.75 6.08 -7.29
N TRP A 167 -13.13 6.11 -6.03
CA TRP A 167 -14.05 5.15 -5.44
C TRP A 167 -15.46 5.75 -5.37
N PHE A 168 -16.40 5.13 -6.07
CA PHE A 168 -17.83 5.43 -6.07
C PHE A 168 -18.63 4.23 -5.53
N ALA A 169 -19.93 4.43 -5.28
CA ALA A 169 -20.78 3.38 -4.73
C ALA A 169 -21.03 2.21 -5.68
N ASP A 170 -20.91 2.42 -6.99
CA ASP A 170 -21.23 1.46 -8.06
C ASP A 170 -20.09 1.16 -9.02
N HIS A 171 -18.97 1.87 -8.87
CA HIS A 171 -17.76 1.64 -9.68
C HIS A 171 -16.50 2.20 -9.03
N ILE A 172 -15.35 1.74 -9.49
CA ILE A 172 -14.04 2.24 -9.11
C ILE A 172 -13.25 2.51 -10.40
N VAL A 173 -12.67 3.70 -10.50
CA VAL A 173 -11.78 4.05 -11.62
C VAL A 173 -10.35 4.07 -11.13
N PHE A 174 -9.50 3.27 -11.75
CA PHE A 174 -8.06 3.27 -11.52
C PHE A 174 -7.36 3.99 -12.65
N THR A 175 -6.38 4.81 -12.33
CA THR A 175 -5.59 5.52 -13.35
C THR A 175 -4.13 5.60 -12.95
N LEU A 176 -3.24 5.13 -13.81
CA LEU A 176 -1.80 5.39 -13.73
C LEU A 176 -1.43 6.45 -14.76
N MET A 177 -0.61 7.42 -14.36
CA MET A 177 -0.19 8.56 -15.17
C MET A 177 1.31 8.80 -15.02
N ASN A 178 1.96 9.27 -16.06
CA ASN A 178 3.36 9.71 -15.99
C ASN A 178 3.51 11.02 -15.21
N GLY A 179 4.58 11.11 -14.45
CA GLY A 179 4.96 12.33 -13.75
C GLY A 179 4.04 12.72 -12.61
N VAL A 180 4.13 13.96 -12.18
CA VAL A 180 3.31 14.55 -11.13
C VAL A 180 2.06 15.15 -11.75
N GLN A 181 0.89 14.63 -11.38
CA GLN A 181 -0.40 15.13 -11.87
C GLN A 181 -1.20 15.79 -10.73
N PRO A 182 -1.83 16.96 -10.97
CA PRO A 182 -2.78 17.52 -10.02
C PRO A 182 -4.00 16.60 -9.83
N ILE A 183 -4.53 16.50 -8.61
CA ILE A 183 -5.61 15.53 -8.28
C ILE A 183 -6.88 15.68 -9.12
N ARG A 184 -7.12 16.85 -9.72
CA ARG A 184 -8.29 17.11 -10.57
C ARG A 184 -8.00 17.03 -12.06
N THR A 185 -6.78 16.63 -12.44
CA THR A 185 -6.35 16.57 -13.84
C THR A 185 -6.04 15.13 -14.21
N VAL A 186 -6.50 14.68 -15.36
CA VAL A 186 -6.11 13.41 -15.97
C VAL A 186 -5.30 13.76 -17.22
N ALA A 187 -4.01 13.49 -17.18
CA ALA A 187 -3.08 13.75 -18.30
C ALA A 187 -1.97 12.69 -18.29
N ASP A 188 -1.31 12.53 -19.44
CA ASP A 188 -0.19 11.61 -19.62
C ASP A 188 -0.48 10.19 -19.11
N VAL A 189 -1.68 9.70 -19.44
CA VAL A 189 -2.23 8.44 -18.98
C VAL A 189 -1.40 7.27 -19.50
N ILE A 190 -0.96 6.41 -18.59
CA ILE A 190 -0.36 5.11 -18.87
C ILE A 190 -1.47 4.07 -19.02
N LYS A 191 -2.38 4.03 -18.04
CA LYS A 191 -3.50 3.08 -18.01
C LYS A 191 -4.68 3.69 -17.25
N THR A 192 -5.87 3.48 -17.75
CA THR A 192 -7.13 3.67 -17.02
C THR A 192 -7.95 2.39 -17.10
N GLU A 193 -8.52 1.97 -16.00
CA GLU A 193 -9.42 0.83 -15.90
C GLU A 193 -10.61 1.19 -15.03
N THR A 194 -11.81 0.71 -15.40
CA THR A 194 -13.02 0.90 -14.61
C THR A 194 -13.58 -0.46 -14.19
N TYR A 195 -13.60 -0.70 -12.90
CA TYR A 195 -14.30 -1.82 -12.30
C TYR A 195 -15.72 -1.40 -11.96
N THR A 196 -16.71 -2.01 -12.61
CA THR A 196 -18.13 -1.75 -12.38
C THR A 196 -18.80 -3.01 -11.84
N SER A 197 -19.52 -2.88 -10.76
CA SER A 197 -20.30 -3.95 -10.16
C SER A 197 -21.45 -3.39 -9.33
N ASP A 198 -22.25 -4.27 -8.74
CA ASP A 198 -23.26 -3.85 -7.77
C ASP A 198 -22.64 -3.57 -6.38
N ALA A 199 -23.41 -2.96 -5.50
CA ALA A 199 -22.97 -2.58 -4.16
C ALA A 199 -22.58 -3.78 -3.26
N THR A 200 -22.80 -5.03 -3.68
CA THR A 200 -22.35 -6.21 -2.93
C THR A 200 -20.93 -6.58 -3.25
N ASN A 201 -20.40 -6.10 -4.38
CA ASN A 201 -19.07 -6.40 -4.87
C ASN A 201 -18.12 -5.18 -4.84
N ILE A 202 -18.66 -3.99 -4.54
CA ILE A 202 -17.86 -2.78 -4.35
C ILE A 202 -17.89 -2.42 -2.86
N PRO A 203 -16.76 -2.16 -2.23
CA PRO A 203 -16.71 -1.68 -0.85
C PRO A 203 -17.62 -0.47 -0.64
N GLN A 204 -18.40 -0.49 0.45
CA GLN A 204 -19.39 0.55 0.75
C GLN A 204 -19.09 1.31 2.05
N ILE A 205 -18.07 0.90 2.78
CA ILE A 205 -17.78 1.42 4.11
C ILE A 205 -16.40 2.07 4.12
N ALA A 206 -16.32 3.25 4.71
CA ALA A 206 -15.07 3.98 4.86
C ALA A 206 -14.03 3.11 5.61
N ALA A 207 -12.82 3.07 5.09
CA ALA A 207 -11.72 2.25 5.59
C ALA A 207 -10.44 3.08 5.77
N PRO A 208 -9.48 2.64 6.59
CA PRO A 208 -8.15 3.20 6.58
C PRO A 208 -7.50 3.07 5.22
N VAL A 209 -6.68 4.05 4.85
CA VAL A 209 -5.77 3.94 3.70
C VAL A 209 -4.48 3.30 4.16
N GLY A 210 -4.07 2.26 3.47
CA GLY A 210 -2.79 1.58 3.68
C GLY A 210 -1.76 1.95 2.61
N ILE A 211 -0.52 1.95 3.01
CA ILE A 211 0.65 1.99 2.12
C ILE A 211 1.64 0.99 2.68
N ASN A 212 2.08 0.04 1.85
CA ASN A 212 3.12 -0.90 2.26
C ASN A 212 4.16 -1.15 1.18
N LEU A 213 5.34 -1.54 1.60
CA LEU A 213 6.37 -2.11 0.76
C LEU A 213 6.78 -3.43 1.41
N TRP A 214 6.48 -4.57 0.79
CA TRP A 214 6.57 -5.89 1.40
C TRP A 214 7.11 -6.96 0.46
N CYS A 215 7.30 -8.19 0.96
CA CYS A 215 7.89 -9.30 0.23
C CYS A 215 6.90 -10.45 0.02
N PHE A 216 6.59 -10.77 -1.24
CA PHE A 216 5.70 -11.87 -1.60
C PHE A 216 6.44 -13.22 -1.63
N LYS A 217 6.08 -14.14 -0.73
CA LYS A 217 6.58 -15.52 -0.62
C LYS A 217 8.09 -15.68 -0.36
N GLN A 218 8.92 -14.76 -0.77
CA GLN A 218 10.38 -14.80 -0.63
C GLN A 218 10.90 -13.41 -0.28
N THR A 219 12.14 -13.32 0.18
CA THR A 219 12.82 -12.04 0.41
C THR A 219 13.57 -11.61 -0.85
N PRO A 220 13.73 -10.30 -1.08
CA PRO A 220 14.43 -9.79 -2.25
C PRO A 220 15.93 -10.10 -2.18
N ALA A 221 16.61 -10.01 -3.32
CA ALA A 221 18.05 -10.23 -3.40
C ALA A 221 18.87 -9.10 -2.72
N HIS A 222 18.31 -7.89 -2.68
CA HIS A 222 18.92 -6.70 -2.11
C HIS A 222 17.87 -5.83 -1.43
N ASP A 223 18.31 -4.92 -0.56
CA ASP A 223 17.43 -3.91 0.02
C ASP A 223 16.62 -3.20 -1.07
N GLN A 224 15.35 -2.94 -0.77
CA GLN A 224 14.44 -2.24 -1.67
C GLN A 224 14.00 -0.92 -1.04
N SER A 225 13.72 0.08 -1.86
CA SER A 225 13.17 1.35 -1.39
C SER A 225 12.29 2.01 -2.42
N VAL A 226 11.24 2.67 -1.94
CA VAL A 226 10.33 3.50 -2.73
C VAL A 226 10.09 4.79 -1.99
N VAL A 227 9.90 5.89 -2.73
CA VAL A 227 9.54 7.19 -2.19
C VAL A 227 8.13 7.54 -2.61
N ILE A 228 7.29 7.94 -1.66
CA ILE A 228 5.96 8.51 -1.94
C ILE A 228 6.05 10.01 -1.64
N ARG A 229 6.01 10.83 -2.70
CA ARG A 229 6.14 12.28 -2.56
C ARG A 229 4.93 12.90 -1.88
N LYS A 230 3.73 12.37 -2.14
CA LYS A 230 2.47 12.93 -1.65
C LYS A 230 1.36 11.90 -1.69
N PHE A 231 0.44 12.02 -0.74
CA PHE A 231 -0.90 11.45 -0.78
C PHE A 231 -1.93 12.57 -0.75
N GLU A 232 -2.97 12.48 -1.55
CA GLU A 232 -4.10 13.40 -1.58
C GLU A 232 -5.41 12.63 -1.57
N PHE A 233 -6.41 13.17 -0.88
CA PHE A 233 -7.77 12.66 -0.86
C PHE A 233 -8.75 13.82 -1.01
N VAL A 234 -9.74 13.63 -1.89
CA VAL A 234 -10.89 14.52 -2.08
C VAL A 234 -12.15 13.69 -2.02
N ALA A 235 -13.01 13.95 -1.02
CA ALA A 235 -14.30 13.27 -0.90
C ALA A 235 -15.24 13.65 -2.07
N HIS A 236 -16.03 12.68 -2.52
CA HIS A 236 -17.13 12.89 -3.49
C HIS A 236 -18.40 13.36 -2.82
#